data_4ae5691870fc0f21a9d9d34a52b04a56
#
_entry.id   4ae5691870fc0f21a9d9d34a52b04a56
#
_cell.length_a   1.000
_cell.length_b   1.000
_cell.length_c   1.000
_cell.angle_alpha   90.00
_cell.angle_beta   90.00
_cell.angle_gamma   90.00
#
_symmetry.space_group_name_H-M   'P 1'
#
loop_
_entity.id
_entity.type
_entity.pdbx_description
1 polymer ?
#
loop_
_entity_poly.entity_id
_entity_poly.type
_entity_poly.pdbx_seq_one_letter_code
_entity_poly.pdbx_strand_id
1 'polypeptide(L)'
;MKKRSKKIAALMSAAVMMTGLLSGCGSTQTTAEAPAAETETPAAETEAPAKEEAPAAESTEAPAEEASEGNADLSGSITMAGSTSMEKLANAVAEVFMEKYPNVTVNAEFTGSSAGVEALLAGSVDIGNSSRNLKDEEKSGGAVENIVAIDGIAVITDPANTVDGLSKEDLVKIYTGEVTNWKDLGGEDAAIVVIGREAGSGTRGAFEELLEIVDQCAYASELDSTGAVVAKVASTPGAIGYVSLDVLDETVKALSLDDVEPSEETIKAGKYLLSRPFVMATKGEISEQSEAVQEMFSYLQSEEGKELIKSVGLITVD
;
A
#
# COMPACT_ATOMS: atom_id res chain seq x y z
N MET A 1 53.65 -7.34 -29.05
CA MET A 1 54.81 -7.47 -28.13
C MET A 1 54.54 -6.74 -26.86
N LYS A 2 54.63 -7.34 -25.81
CA LYS A 2 55.03 -7.43 -24.40
C LYS A 2 53.88 -7.48 -23.42
N LYS A 3 53.70 -8.71 -22.92
CA LYS A 3 53.07 -9.07 -21.64
C LYS A 3 53.81 -8.41 -20.48
N ARG A 4 53.10 -7.99 -19.41
CA ARG A 4 53.61 -8.05 -18.06
C ARG A 4 52.51 -8.32 -17.07
N SER A 5 52.47 -9.55 -16.56
CA SER A 5 51.84 -10.00 -15.33
C SER A 5 52.66 -9.55 -14.12
N LYS A 6 52.03 -9.25 -12.98
CA LYS A 6 52.55 -9.41 -11.59
C LYS A 6 51.34 -9.48 -10.67
N LYS A 7 50.90 -10.62 -10.15
CA LYS A 7 51.31 -11.40 -8.95
C LYS A 7 51.00 -10.65 -7.65
N ILE A 8 49.93 -11.07 -6.97
CA ILE A 8 49.71 -11.83 -5.74
C ILE A 8 50.57 -11.32 -4.54
N ALA A 9 49.89 -10.90 -3.46
CA ALA A 9 50.32 -11.16 -2.08
C ALA A 9 49.09 -11.26 -1.17
N ALA A 10 48.86 -12.48 -0.68
CA ALA A 10 48.00 -12.80 0.46
C ALA A 10 48.79 -12.56 1.73
N LEU A 11 48.18 -12.02 2.79
CA LEU A 11 48.68 -12.13 4.15
C LEU A 11 47.53 -12.53 5.08
N MET A 12 47.64 -13.71 5.60
CA MET A 12 46.98 -14.22 6.83
C MET A 12 47.71 -13.70 8.06
N SER A 13 46.97 -13.45 9.13
CA SER A 13 47.35 -13.63 10.54
C SER A 13 46.20 -13.12 11.40
N ALA A 14 45.66 -13.74 12.31
CA ALA A 14 45.87 -14.76 13.31
C ALA A 14 45.05 -14.33 14.53
N ALA A 15 44.34 -15.30 15.09
CA ALA A 15 43.48 -15.23 16.27
C ALA A 15 44.21 -14.88 17.54
N VAL A 16 43.55 -14.19 18.48
CA VAL A 16 43.87 -14.24 19.92
C VAL A 16 42.53 -14.45 20.67
N MET A 17 42.39 -15.62 21.26
CA MET A 17 41.46 -15.93 22.37
C MET A 17 42.05 -15.33 23.66
N MET A 18 41.18 -14.74 24.48
CA MET A 18 41.47 -14.66 25.93
C MET A 18 40.15 -14.85 26.70
N THR A 19 40.10 -15.98 27.37
CA THR A 19 39.18 -16.39 28.43
C THR A 19 39.51 -15.70 29.74
N GLY A 20 38.49 -15.28 30.46
CA GLY A 20 38.60 -14.79 31.83
C GLY A 20 37.29 -15.05 32.59
N LEU A 21 37.40 -16.01 33.50
CA LEU A 21 36.34 -16.50 34.44
C LEU A 21 36.37 -15.68 35.74
N LEU A 22 35.23 -15.75 36.45
CA LEU A 22 35.00 -15.78 37.91
C LEU A 22 34.36 -14.53 38.56
N SER A 23 33.14 -14.71 38.95
CA SER A 23 32.57 -14.92 40.32
C SER A 23 32.32 -13.67 41.17
N GLY A 24 31.11 -13.55 41.64
CA GLY A 24 30.68 -12.67 42.74
C GLY A 24 29.22 -12.78 43.07
N CYS A 25 28.87 -13.69 44.00
CA CYS A 25 27.56 -13.78 44.67
C CYS A 25 27.24 -12.55 45.49
N GLY A 26 25.94 -12.21 45.63
CA GLY A 26 25.45 -11.29 46.63
C GLY A 26 23.92 -11.22 46.63
N SER A 27 23.31 -12.10 47.43
CA SER A 27 21.88 -12.14 47.76
C SER A 27 21.45 -10.90 48.58
N THR A 28 20.26 -10.35 48.38
CA THR A 28 19.34 -10.00 49.47
C THR A 28 17.91 -9.92 48.92
N GLN A 29 17.08 -10.81 49.44
CA GLN A 29 15.61 -10.74 49.43
C GLN A 29 15.14 -9.61 50.31
N THR A 30 14.08 -8.90 49.91
CA THR A 30 13.11 -8.34 50.85
C THR A 30 11.72 -8.45 50.25
N THR A 31 10.92 -9.23 50.92
CA THR A 31 9.47 -9.47 50.81
C THR A 31 8.71 -8.31 51.45
N ALA A 32 7.59 -7.89 50.83
CA ALA A 32 6.37 -7.37 51.50
C ALA A 32 5.30 -7.34 50.39
N GLU A 33 4.41 -8.24 50.34
CA GLU A 33 3.10 -8.43 51.06
C GLU A 33 2.01 -7.47 50.55
N ALA A 34 1.00 -8.07 49.93
CA ALA A 34 -0.27 -7.49 49.52
C ALA A 34 -1.20 -7.30 50.71
N PRO A 35 -2.28 -6.54 50.58
CA PRO A 35 -3.54 -7.15 50.95
C PRO A 35 -4.62 -7.08 49.88
N ALA A 36 -5.34 -8.18 49.79
CA ALA A 36 -6.63 -8.35 49.15
C ALA A 36 -7.73 -7.64 49.94
N ALA A 37 -8.71 -7.13 49.24
CA ALA A 37 -10.04 -6.87 49.79
C ALA A 37 -11.09 -7.31 48.75
N GLU A 38 -11.76 -8.39 49.12
CA GLU A 38 -13.05 -8.83 48.56
C GLU A 38 -14.16 -7.86 49.02
N THR A 39 -15.14 -7.62 48.13
CA THR A 39 -16.54 -7.41 48.54
C THR A 39 -17.45 -7.60 47.33
N GLU A 40 -18.09 -8.72 47.26
CA GLU A 40 -19.51 -9.07 47.21
C GLU A 40 -20.43 -8.32 46.23
N THR A 41 -21.03 -9.19 45.39
CA THR A 41 -22.25 -8.99 44.59
C THR A 41 -23.50 -8.88 45.52
N PRO A 42 -24.57 -8.21 45.06
CA PRO A 42 -25.80 -8.97 45.00
C PRO A 42 -26.55 -8.91 43.67
N ALA A 43 -27.10 -10.05 43.32
CA ALA A 43 -28.11 -10.26 42.30
C ALA A 43 -29.46 -9.65 42.73
N ALA A 44 -30.21 -9.11 41.79
CA ALA A 44 -31.64 -8.96 41.87
C ALA A 44 -32.27 -9.30 40.51
N GLU A 45 -32.99 -10.40 40.49
CA GLU A 45 -34.06 -10.73 39.56
C GLU A 45 -35.18 -9.68 39.62
N THR A 46 -35.77 -9.34 38.49
CA THR A 46 -37.24 -9.15 38.40
C THR A 46 -37.65 -9.08 36.91
N GLU A 47 -38.38 -10.12 36.51
CA GLU A 47 -39.63 -10.17 35.73
C GLU A 47 -39.84 -9.29 34.49
N ALA A 48 -40.17 -10.00 33.42
CA ALA A 48 -40.84 -9.49 32.24
C ALA A 48 -42.34 -9.26 32.47
N PRO A 49 -42.97 -8.36 31.73
CA PRO A 49 -44.28 -8.70 31.20
C PRO A 49 -44.46 -8.46 29.69
N ALA A 50 -45.08 -9.51 29.11
CA ALA A 50 -46.16 -9.54 28.15
C ALA A 50 -46.19 -8.61 26.91
N LYS A 51 -46.29 -9.29 25.79
CA LYS A 51 -46.92 -9.00 24.49
C LYS A 51 -47.98 -7.88 24.47
N GLU A 52 -47.82 -7.02 23.44
CA GLU A 52 -48.97 -6.36 22.82
C GLU A 52 -48.83 -6.45 21.28
N GLU A 53 -49.93 -6.88 20.66
CA GLU A 53 -50.12 -7.14 19.25
C GLU A 53 -50.32 -5.87 18.41
N ALA A 54 -49.66 -5.81 17.27
CA ALA A 54 -50.03 -5.33 15.93
C ALA A 54 -50.72 -3.96 15.71
N PRO A 55 -50.57 -3.28 14.57
CA PRO A 55 -51.15 -3.78 13.31
C PRO A 55 -50.24 -3.68 12.07
N ALA A 56 -50.55 -4.52 11.09
CA ALA A 56 -50.00 -4.60 9.77
C ALA A 56 -50.12 -3.25 9.01
N ALA A 57 -49.04 -2.82 8.39
CA ALA A 57 -49.05 -1.81 7.35
C ALA A 57 -48.55 -2.42 6.06
N GLU A 58 -49.32 -2.19 5.03
CA GLU A 58 -49.21 -2.63 3.65
C GLU A 58 -47.80 -2.45 3.08
N SER A 59 -47.30 -3.54 2.49
CA SER A 59 -46.10 -3.50 1.64
C SER A 59 -46.48 -2.86 0.30
N THR A 60 -45.89 -1.72 0.05
CA THR A 60 -45.74 -1.20 -1.30
C THR A 60 -44.45 -1.80 -1.87
N GLU A 61 -44.60 -2.74 -2.79
CA GLU A 61 -43.52 -3.23 -3.65
C GLU A 61 -42.95 -2.06 -4.44
N ALA A 62 -41.68 -1.73 -4.16
CA ALA A 62 -40.83 -1.01 -5.10
C ALA A 62 -40.26 -2.04 -6.09
N PRO A 63 -40.06 -1.68 -7.38
CA PRO A 63 -39.51 -2.60 -8.37
C PRO A 63 -38.10 -3.04 -7.90
N ALA A 64 -37.88 -4.34 -7.77
CA ALA A 64 -36.60 -4.94 -7.63
C ALA A 64 -35.81 -4.65 -8.93
N GLU A 65 -34.76 -3.81 -8.84
CA GLU A 65 -33.67 -3.84 -9.80
C GLU A 65 -33.11 -5.27 -9.75
N GLU A 66 -32.97 -5.88 -10.91
CA GLU A 66 -32.35 -7.18 -11.08
C GLU A 66 -30.90 -7.08 -10.65
N ALA A 67 -30.64 -7.38 -9.38
CA ALA A 67 -29.29 -7.72 -8.93
C ALA A 67 -28.88 -8.97 -9.71
N SER A 68 -27.83 -8.89 -10.49
CA SER A 68 -27.19 -10.04 -11.12
C SER A 68 -26.99 -11.10 -10.03
N GLU A 69 -27.78 -12.20 -10.11
CA GLU A 69 -27.64 -13.35 -9.21
C GLU A 69 -26.25 -13.95 -9.44
N GLY A 70 -25.27 -13.53 -8.65
CA GLY A 70 -23.97 -14.22 -8.57
C GLY A 70 -24.22 -15.69 -8.20
N ASN A 71 -23.41 -16.58 -8.73
CA ASN A 71 -23.52 -18.02 -8.43
C ASN A 71 -23.38 -18.24 -6.90
N ALA A 72 -24.50 -18.36 -6.20
CA ALA A 72 -24.54 -18.52 -4.74
C ALA A 72 -23.81 -19.79 -4.24
N ASP A 73 -23.47 -20.71 -5.14
CA ASP A 73 -22.71 -21.93 -4.87
C ASP A 73 -21.20 -21.74 -5.01
N LEU A 74 -20.72 -20.54 -5.45
CA LEU A 74 -19.28 -20.27 -5.55
C LEU A 74 -18.61 -20.42 -4.20
N SER A 75 -17.54 -21.21 -4.15
CA SER A 75 -16.80 -21.48 -2.93
C SER A 75 -15.30 -21.58 -3.20
N GLY A 76 -14.49 -21.34 -2.20
CA GLY A 76 -13.03 -21.44 -2.31
C GLY A 76 -12.30 -20.38 -1.50
N SER A 77 -11.03 -20.18 -1.82
CA SER A 77 -10.21 -19.14 -1.23
C SER A 77 -9.47 -18.37 -2.31
N ILE A 78 -9.30 -17.08 -2.11
CA ILE A 78 -8.44 -16.21 -2.91
C ILE A 78 -7.41 -15.61 -1.96
N THR A 79 -6.15 -15.78 -2.31
CA THR A 79 -5.03 -15.18 -1.59
C THR A 79 -4.35 -14.15 -2.47
N MET A 80 -4.09 -12.97 -1.92
CA MET A 80 -3.38 -11.93 -2.63
C MET A 80 -2.31 -11.28 -1.75
N ALA A 81 -1.22 -10.87 -2.37
CA ALA A 81 -0.16 -10.14 -1.69
C ALA A 81 0.38 -9.03 -2.58
N GLY A 82 0.94 -7.97 -1.99
CA GLY A 82 1.67 -6.98 -2.76
C GLY A 82 1.55 -5.54 -2.31
N SER A 83 1.24 -4.67 -3.24
CA SER A 83 1.30 -3.22 -3.08
C SER A 83 0.52 -2.67 -1.90
N THR A 84 1.19 -1.92 -1.03
CA THR A 84 0.57 -1.17 0.07
C THR A 84 -0.29 0.00 -0.41
N SER A 85 -0.08 0.51 -1.64
CA SER A 85 -0.96 1.51 -2.24
C SER A 85 -2.29 0.93 -2.73
N MET A 86 -2.37 -0.39 -2.89
CA MET A 86 -3.62 -1.07 -3.28
C MET A 86 -4.41 -1.59 -2.07
N GLU A 87 -3.98 -1.30 -0.85
CA GLU A 87 -4.59 -1.79 0.39
C GLU A 87 -6.09 -1.45 0.45
N LYS A 88 -6.44 -0.20 0.18
CA LYS A 88 -7.82 0.28 0.21
C LYS A 88 -8.69 -0.44 -0.82
N LEU A 89 -8.22 -0.57 -2.06
CA LEU A 89 -8.93 -1.31 -3.12
C LEU A 89 -9.06 -2.79 -2.79
N ALA A 90 -7.95 -3.44 -2.42
CA ALA A 90 -7.94 -4.88 -2.17
C ALA A 90 -8.85 -5.26 -0.99
N ASN A 91 -8.87 -4.47 0.09
CA ASN A 91 -9.76 -4.69 1.22
C ASN A 91 -11.22 -4.46 0.84
N ALA A 92 -11.54 -3.39 0.09
CA ALA A 92 -12.90 -3.11 -0.37
C ALA A 92 -13.43 -4.23 -1.28
N VAL A 93 -12.59 -4.70 -2.22
CA VAL A 93 -12.95 -5.83 -3.09
C VAL A 93 -13.16 -7.11 -2.28
N ALA A 94 -12.28 -7.40 -1.32
CA ALA A 94 -12.39 -8.58 -0.46
C ALA A 94 -13.68 -8.56 0.37
N GLU A 95 -14.03 -7.41 0.96
CA GLU A 95 -15.24 -7.24 1.77
C GLU A 95 -16.50 -7.48 0.95
N VAL A 96 -16.67 -6.74 -0.15
CA VAL A 96 -17.86 -6.86 -1.00
C VAL A 96 -17.95 -8.23 -1.67
N PHE A 97 -16.82 -8.80 -2.08
CA PHE A 97 -16.80 -10.11 -2.70
C PHE A 97 -17.20 -11.24 -1.72
N MET A 98 -16.72 -11.20 -0.47
CA MET A 98 -17.14 -12.15 0.58
C MET A 98 -18.60 -11.94 1.03
N GLU A 99 -19.11 -10.70 0.98
CA GLU A 99 -20.54 -10.45 1.22
C GLU A 99 -21.41 -11.07 0.13
N LYS A 100 -21.01 -10.90 -1.14
CA LYS A 100 -21.72 -11.46 -2.31
C LYS A 100 -21.59 -12.98 -2.41
N TYR A 101 -20.45 -13.55 -2.02
CA TYR A 101 -20.13 -14.99 -2.08
C TYR A 101 -19.69 -15.52 -0.71
N PRO A 102 -20.65 -15.84 0.20
CA PRO A 102 -20.32 -16.17 1.59
C PRO A 102 -19.47 -17.44 1.80
N ASN A 103 -19.37 -18.30 0.78
CA ASN A 103 -18.54 -19.50 0.81
C ASN A 103 -17.12 -19.27 0.24
N VAL A 104 -16.79 -18.03 -0.15
CA VAL A 104 -15.44 -17.64 -0.59
C VAL A 104 -14.76 -16.88 0.53
N THR A 105 -13.48 -17.20 0.77
CA THR A 105 -12.63 -16.44 1.68
C THR A 105 -11.58 -15.68 0.88
N VAL A 106 -11.43 -14.39 1.13
CA VAL A 106 -10.41 -13.55 0.49
C VAL A 106 -9.44 -13.04 1.55
N ASN A 107 -8.14 -13.28 1.34
CA ASN A 107 -7.07 -12.79 2.22
C ASN A 107 -6.11 -11.92 1.42
N ALA A 108 -5.78 -10.75 1.96
CA ALA A 108 -4.84 -9.81 1.35
C ALA A 108 -3.69 -9.46 2.30
N GLU A 109 -2.45 -9.48 1.80
CA GLU A 109 -1.26 -9.06 2.50
C GLU A 109 -0.57 -7.91 1.75
N PHE A 110 -0.02 -6.94 2.49
CA PHE A 110 0.54 -5.72 1.92
C PHE A 110 2.05 -5.64 2.18
N THR A 111 2.81 -6.29 1.29
CA THR A 111 4.26 -6.54 1.42
C THR A 111 5.11 -5.80 0.38
N GLY A 112 4.50 -4.94 -0.43
CA GLY A 112 5.15 -4.27 -1.57
C GLY A 112 4.98 -5.04 -2.88
N SER A 113 4.97 -4.30 -4.01
CA SER A 113 4.63 -4.86 -5.33
C SER A 113 5.57 -5.98 -5.77
N SER A 114 6.89 -5.81 -5.58
CA SER A 114 7.86 -6.84 -5.98
C SER A 114 7.67 -8.13 -5.19
N ALA A 115 7.47 -8.04 -3.86
CA ALA A 115 7.25 -9.21 -3.01
C ALA A 115 5.93 -9.92 -3.37
N GLY A 116 4.87 -9.17 -3.70
CA GLY A 116 3.59 -9.75 -4.14
C GLY A 116 3.71 -10.52 -5.46
N VAL A 117 4.40 -9.95 -6.45
CA VAL A 117 4.62 -10.62 -7.74
C VAL A 117 5.56 -11.83 -7.58
N GLU A 118 6.58 -11.76 -6.72
CA GLU A 118 7.44 -12.90 -6.40
C GLU A 118 6.64 -14.03 -5.73
N ALA A 119 5.74 -13.72 -4.78
CA ALA A 119 4.86 -14.68 -4.14
C ALA A 119 3.90 -15.35 -5.15
N LEU A 120 3.36 -14.58 -6.09
CA LEU A 120 2.55 -15.09 -7.21
C LEU A 120 3.35 -16.08 -8.07
N LEU A 121 4.52 -15.70 -8.51
CA LEU A 121 5.37 -16.56 -9.36
C LEU A 121 5.79 -17.84 -8.64
N ALA A 122 6.03 -17.76 -7.32
CA ALA A 122 6.28 -18.91 -6.47
C ALA A 122 5.05 -19.81 -6.24
N GLY A 123 3.84 -19.34 -6.60
CA GLY A 123 2.57 -20.04 -6.35
C GLY A 123 2.13 -20.02 -4.89
N SER A 124 2.59 -19.03 -4.11
CA SER A 124 2.21 -18.85 -2.71
C SER A 124 0.92 -18.04 -2.54
N VAL A 125 0.56 -17.25 -3.56
CA VAL A 125 -0.70 -16.50 -3.64
C VAL A 125 -1.30 -16.65 -5.03
N ASP A 126 -2.61 -16.39 -5.14
CA ASP A 126 -3.36 -16.46 -6.40
C ASP A 126 -3.23 -15.16 -7.20
N ILE A 127 -3.09 -14.02 -6.51
CA ILE A 127 -3.02 -12.69 -7.13
C ILE A 127 -1.84 -11.90 -6.53
N GLY A 128 -1.00 -11.34 -7.42
CA GLY A 128 0.07 -10.42 -7.08
C GLY A 128 -0.34 -8.97 -7.33
N ASN A 129 -0.53 -8.17 -6.27
CA ASN A 129 -0.94 -6.77 -6.38
C ASN A 129 0.26 -5.86 -6.68
N SER A 130 0.23 -5.14 -7.78
CA SER A 130 1.30 -4.22 -8.18
C SER A 130 0.77 -2.83 -8.53
N SER A 131 1.40 -1.80 -7.99
CA SER A 131 1.09 -0.40 -8.29
C SER A 131 2.09 0.21 -9.29
N ARG A 132 2.54 -0.61 -10.21
CA ARG A 132 3.34 -0.31 -11.41
C ARG A 132 3.10 -1.37 -12.47
N ASN A 133 3.50 -1.10 -13.71
CA ASN A 133 3.57 -2.17 -14.71
C ASN A 133 4.48 -3.30 -14.21
N LEU A 134 4.18 -4.52 -14.65
CA LEU A 134 5.06 -5.66 -14.39
C LEU A 134 6.36 -5.50 -15.17
N LYS A 135 7.47 -5.86 -14.54
CA LYS A 135 8.78 -5.90 -15.19
C LYS A 135 8.84 -7.01 -16.23
N ASP A 136 9.71 -6.87 -17.21
CA ASP A 136 9.90 -7.88 -18.26
C ASP A 136 10.29 -9.27 -17.70
N GLU A 137 11.08 -9.30 -16.63
CA GLU A 137 11.45 -10.53 -15.94
C GLU A 137 10.25 -11.18 -15.25
N GLU A 138 9.31 -10.40 -14.68
CA GLU A 138 8.10 -10.88 -14.05
C GLU A 138 7.14 -11.48 -15.09
N LYS A 139 6.96 -10.79 -16.20
CA LYS A 139 6.17 -11.27 -17.36
C LYS A 139 6.80 -12.54 -17.98
N SER A 140 8.12 -12.57 -18.12
CA SER A 140 8.85 -13.75 -18.63
C SER A 140 8.77 -14.94 -17.67
N GLY A 141 8.58 -14.68 -16.35
CA GLY A 141 8.32 -15.67 -15.33
C GLY A 141 6.90 -16.26 -15.35
N GLY A 142 6.02 -15.72 -16.19
CA GLY A 142 4.64 -16.19 -16.38
C GLY A 142 3.58 -15.34 -15.66
N ALA A 143 3.95 -14.16 -15.11
CA ALA A 143 2.96 -13.23 -14.58
C ALA A 143 2.25 -12.51 -15.74
N VAL A 144 0.91 -12.48 -15.69
CA VAL A 144 0.03 -11.77 -16.61
C VAL A 144 -0.44 -10.47 -15.94
N GLU A 145 -0.34 -9.38 -16.68
CA GLU A 145 -0.70 -8.05 -16.20
C GLU A 145 -2.19 -7.77 -16.44
N ASN A 146 -2.99 -7.76 -15.37
CA ASN A 146 -4.40 -7.40 -15.44
C ASN A 146 -4.57 -6.03 -14.79
N ILE A 147 -4.72 -4.98 -15.60
CA ILE A 147 -4.94 -3.61 -15.11
C ILE A 147 -6.39 -3.50 -14.63
N VAL A 148 -6.60 -3.18 -13.36
CA VAL A 148 -7.92 -3.08 -12.74
C VAL A 148 -8.34 -1.64 -12.47
N ALA A 149 -7.39 -0.74 -12.30
CA ALA A 149 -7.64 0.69 -12.08
C ALA A 149 -6.44 1.53 -12.50
N ILE A 150 -6.65 2.84 -12.62
CA ILE A 150 -5.59 3.84 -12.75
C ILE A 150 -5.56 4.68 -11.48
N ASP A 151 -4.36 4.95 -11.01
CA ASP A 151 -4.07 5.76 -9.82
C ASP A 151 -3.13 6.92 -10.17
N GLY A 152 -3.19 8.00 -9.37
CA GLY A 152 -2.23 9.09 -9.39
C GLY A 152 -1.22 8.98 -8.25
N ILE A 153 0.03 9.33 -8.53
CA ILE A 153 1.04 9.50 -7.48
C ILE A 153 1.07 10.97 -7.08
N ALA A 154 0.50 11.29 -5.93
CA ALA A 154 0.55 12.64 -5.38
C ALA A 154 1.91 12.91 -4.72
N VAL A 155 2.53 14.04 -5.06
CA VAL A 155 3.67 14.58 -4.32
C VAL A 155 3.13 15.32 -3.10
N ILE A 156 3.61 14.97 -1.91
CA ILE A 156 3.12 15.51 -0.64
C ILE A 156 4.23 16.17 0.15
N THR A 157 3.86 17.17 0.92
CA THR A 157 4.75 17.84 1.88
C THR A 157 4.05 18.03 3.22
N ASP A 158 4.81 18.43 4.26
CA ASP A 158 4.22 18.82 5.54
C ASP A 158 3.27 20.03 5.35
N PRO A 159 2.19 20.11 6.13
CA PRO A 159 1.14 21.10 5.89
C PRO A 159 1.58 22.56 6.15
N ALA A 160 2.71 22.77 6.82
CA ALA A 160 3.27 24.11 7.05
C ALA A 160 4.12 24.63 5.88
N ASN A 161 4.44 23.78 4.91
CA ASN A 161 5.22 24.20 3.74
C ASN A 161 4.46 25.23 2.90
N THR A 162 5.13 26.33 2.54
CA THR A 162 4.53 27.45 1.80
C THR A 162 4.56 27.27 0.27
N VAL A 163 5.26 26.26 -0.24
CA VAL A 163 5.31 25.93 -1.67
C VAL A 163 4.04 25.19 -2.06
N ASP A 164 3.31 25.66 -3.10
CA ASP A 164 2.05 25.05 -3.55
C ASP A 164 2.21 24.10 -4.75
N GLY A 165 3.34 24.21 -5.46
CA GLY A 165 3.61 23.38 -6.62
C GLY A 165 5.07 23.37 -7.00
N LEU A 166 5.44 22.40 -7.82
CA LEU A 166 6.78 22.21 -8.37
C LEU A 166 6.70 21.97 -9.87
N SER A 167 7.77 22.34 -10.59
CA SER A 167 7.96 21.79 -11.94
C SER A 167 8.48 20.35 -11.87
N LYS A 168 8.29 19.56 -12.94
CA LYS A 168 8.94 18.22 -13.07
C LYS A 168 10.45 18.34 -12.85
N GLU A 169 11.07 19.39 -13.43
CA GLU A 169 12.51 19.61 -13.32
C GLU A 169 12.96 19.84 -11.86
N ASP A 170 12.23 20.66 -11.10
CA ASP A 170 12.55 20.94 -9.69
C ASP A 170 12.31 19.70 -8.82
N LEU A 171 11.26 18.93 -9.10
CA LEU A 171 11.01 17.67 -8.42
C LEU A 171 12.16 16.67 -8.64
N VAL A 172 12.65 16.55 -9.87
CA VAL A 172 13.83 15.73 -10.20
C VAL A 172 15.06 16.22 -9.42
N LYS A 173 15.33 17.52 -9.39
CA LYS A 173 16.48 18.10 -8.65
C LYS A 173 16.41 17.85 -7.14
N ILE A 174 15.20 17.87 -6.57
CA ILE A 174 15.00 17.54 -5.16
C ILE A 174 15.36 16.06 -4.93
N TYR A 175 14.78 15.16 -5.71
CA TYR A 175 14.96 13.72 -5.48
C TYR A 175 16.37 13.23 -5.84
N THR A 176 17.07 13.89 -6.76
CA THR A 176 18.50 13.61 -7.04
C THR A 176 19.48 14.30 -6.08
N GLY A 177 18.97 15.16 -5.17
CA GLY A 177 19.78 15.84 -4.15
C GLY A 177 20.52 17.10 -4.67
N GLU A 178 20.17 17.60 -5.85
CA GLU A 178 20.73 18.84 -6.39
C GLU A 178 20.13 20.07 -5.69
N VAL A 179 18.85 20.03 -5.33
CA VAL A 179 18.17 21.06 -4.53
C VAL A 179 17.85 20.47 -3.16
N THR A 180 18.34 21.13 -2.11
CA THR A 180 18.25 20.64 -0.73
C THR A 180 17.62 21.65 0.24
N ASN A 181 17.14 22.79 -0.25
CA ASN A 181 16.52 23.82 0.58
C ASN A 181 15.30 24.41 -0.13
N TRP A 182 14.18 24.51 0.59
CA TRP A 182 12.93 25.04 0.06
C TRP A 182 13.01 26.49 -0.41
N LYS A 183 13.91 27.32 0.12
CA LYS A 183 14.09 28.71 -0.34
C LYS A 183 14.52 28.82 -1.80
N ASP A 184 15.22 27.80 -2.31
CA ASP A 184 15.66 27.79 -3.71
C ASP A 184 14.48 27.57 -4.68
N LEU A 185 13.33 27.20 -4.12
CA LEU A 185 12.03 26.97 -4.80
C LEU A 185 10.95 27.99 -4.36
N GLY A 186 11.35 29.10 -3.74
CA GLY A 186 10.41 30.14 -3.30
C GLY A 186 9.73 29.89 -1.96
N GLY A 187 10.09 28.83 -1.24
CA GLY A 187 9.61 28.52 0.11
C GLY A 187 10.45 29.16 1.22
N GLU A 188 10.23 28.69 2.44
CA GLU A 188 10.99 29.11 3.63
C GLU A 188 12.44 28.62 3.59
N ASP A 189 13.34 29.28 4.36
CA ASP A 189 14.73 28.80 4.52
C ASP A 189 14.79 27.55 5.43
N ALA A 190 14.41 26.42 4.86
CA ALA A 190 14.33 25.12 5.51
C ALA A 190 14.92 24.02 4.62
N ALA A 191 15.64 23.09 5.24
CA ALA A 191 16.18 21.93 4.53
C ALA A 191 15.05 21.03 4.03
N ILE A 192 15.20 20.49 2.82
CA ILE A 192 14.30 19.48 2.26
C ILE A 192 14.67 18.11 2.83
N VAL A 193 13.67 17.40 3.38
CA VAL A 193 13.82 16.03 3.87
C VAL A 193 13.10 15.09 2.93
N VAL A 194 13.84 14.40 2.07
CA VAL A 194 13.28 13.53 1.02
C VAL A 194 12.89 12.19 1.62
N ILE A 195 11.59 11.91 1.64
CA ILE A 195 11.01 10.65 2.12
C ILE A 195 10.62 9.80 0.92
N GLY A 196 11.09 8.56 0.90
CA GLY A 196 10.77 7.60 -0.13
C GLY A 196 10.27 6.27 0.40
N ARG A 197 10.20 5.32 -0.51
CA ARG A 197 9.77 3.95 -0.27
C ARG A 197 10.94 2.98 -0.45
N GLU A 198 10.82 1.81 0.13
CA GLU A 198 11.75 0.69 -0.06
C GLU A 198 11.84 0.28 -1.54
N ALA A 199 12.93 -0.40 -1.92
CA ALA A 199 13.21 -0.79 -3.30
C ALA A 199 12.14 -1.72 -3.94
N GLY A 200 11.41 -2.49 -3.11
CA GLY A 200 10.32 -3.38 -3.55
C GLY A 200 9.00 -2.66 -3.83
N SER A 201 8.89 -1.38 -3.51
CA SER A 201 7.67 -0.58 -3.70
C SER A 201 7.37 -0.34 -5.18
N GLY A 202 6.15 -0.67 -5.60
CA GLY A 202 5.67 -0.31 -6.93
C GLY A 202 5.47 1.20 -7.10
N THR A 203 5.11 1.92 -6.01
CA THR A 203 4.98 3.37 -6.05
C THR A 203 6.32 4.04 -6.31
N ARG A 204 7.39 3.57 -5.65
CA ARG A 204 8.76 4.03 -5.94
C ARG A 204 9.14 3.75 -7.38
N GLY A 205 8.94 2.50 -7.85
CA GLY A 205 9.29 2.13 -9.22
C GLY A 205 8.59 3.01 -10.26
N ALA A 206 7.26 3.18 -10.13
CA ALA A 206 6.50 4.04 -11.05
C ALA A 206 6.93 5.52 -10.97
N PHE A 207 7.16 6.05 -9.77
CA PHE A 207 7.61 7.42 -9.55
C PHE A 207 8.96 7.69 -10.21
N GLU A 208 9.95 6.83 -9.95
CA GLU A 208 11.29 6.95 -10.51
C GLU A 208 11.31 6.78 -12.03
N GLU A 209 10.51 5.84 -12.58
CA GLU A 209 10.38 5.63 -14.03
C GLU A 209 9.74 6.83 -14.73
N LEU A 210 8.62 7.38 -14.21
CA LEU A 210 7.93 8.52 -14.80
C LEU A 210 8.77 9.81 -14.78
N LEU A 211 9.64 9.93 -13.78
CA LEU A 211 10.58 11.04 -13.67
C LEU A 211 11.93 10.77 -14.37
N GLU A 212 12.16 9.56 -14.87
CA GLU A 212 13.41 9.15 -15.52
C GLU A 212 14.65 9.19 -14.60
N ILE A 213 14.46 8.88 -13.29
CA ILE A 213 15.49 8.93 -12.25
C ILE A 213 15.66 7.60 -11.51
N VAL A 214 15.45 6.49 -12.20
CA VAL A 214 15.58 5.15 -11.60
C VAL A 214 16.95 5.00 -10.94
N ASP A 215 16.95 4.56 -9.67
CA ASP A 215 18.14 4.38 -8.83
C ASP A 215 19.01 5.64 -8.61
N GLN A 216 18.48 6.84 -8.87
CA GLN A 216 19.21 8.10 -8.70
C GLN A 216 18.72 8.92 -7.50
N CYS A 217 17.71 8.45 -6.78
CA CYS A 217 17.11 9.21 -5.69
C CYS A 217 17.98 9.21 -4.43
N ALA A 218 18.12 10.41 -3.83
CA ALA A 218 18.84 10.65 -2.58
C ALA A 218 17.87 10.73 -1.40
N TYR A 219 17.27 9.59 -1.01
CA TYR A 219 16.33 9.53 0.09
C TYR A 219 17.00 9.76 1.45
N ALA A 220 16.42 10.62 2.28
CA ALA A 220 16.80 10.77 3.68
C ALA A 220 16.21 9.63 4.55
N SER A 221 15.08 9.07 4.13
CA SER A 221 14.43 7.91 4.77
C SER A 221 13.65 7.12 3.74
N GLU A 222 13.73 5.79 3.84
CA GLU A 222 12.96 4.85 3.05
C GLU A 222 11.99 4.10 3.96
N LEU A 223 10.71 4.01 3.58
CA LEU A 223 9.64 3.45 4.39
C LEU A 223 8.97 2.28 3.67
N ASP A 224 8.43 1.34 4.44
CA ASP A 224 7.88 0.07 3.96
C ASP A 224 6.42 0.13 3.53
N SER A 225 5.70 1.22 3.82
CA SER A 225 4.29 1.35 3.47
C SER A 225 3.88 2.76 3.05
N THR A 226 2.79 2.86 2.31
CA THR A 226 2.19 4.14 1.87
C THR A 226 1.75 4.97 3.07
N GLY A 227 1.08 4.36 4.05
CA GLY A 227 0.65 5.05 5.26
C GLY A 227 1.82 5.56 6.12
N ALA A 228 2.95 4.83 6.16
CA ALA A 228 4.14 5.29 6.86
C ALA A 228 4.75 6.54 6.22
N VAL A 229 4.68 6.68 4.88
CA VAL A 229 5.12 7.91 4.18
C VAL A 229 4.23 9.09 4.58
N VAL A 230 2.88 8.94 4.55
CA VAL A 230 1.95 10.00 4.99
C VAL A 230 2.31 10.45 6.41
N ALA A 231 2.36 9.50 7.35
CA ALA A 231 2.65 9.82 8.76
C ALA A 231 4.02 10.48 8.96
N LYS A 232 5.04 10.05 8.21
CA LYS A 232 6.39 10.62 8.29
C LYS A 232 6.45 12.03 7.73
N VAL A 233 5.83 12.28 6.58
CA VAL A 233 5.76 13.61 5.97
C VAL A 233 4.99 14.57 6.87
N ALA A 234 3.81 14.16 7.36
CA ALA A 234 2.97 14.97 8.25
C ALA A 234 3.70 15.43 9.54
N SER A 235 4.63 14.62 10.04
CA SER A 235 5.32 14.86 11.31
C SER A 235 6.74 15.43 11.17
N THR A 236 7.22 15.65 9.94
CA THR A 236 8.61 16.07 9.69
C THR A 236 8.61 17.42 8.96
N PRO A 237 8.95 18.54 9.64
CA PRO A 237 9.07 19.84 8.98
C PRO A 237 10.05 19.81 7.80
N GLY A 238 9.64 20.39 6.67
CA GLY A 238 10.43 20.41 5.44
C GLY A 238 10.43 19.08 4.66
N ALA A 239 9.64 18.07 5.09
CA ALA A 239 9.56 16.81 4.36
C ALA A 239 8.84 16.96 3.02
N ILE A 240 9.30 16.15 2.07
CA ILE A 240 8.62 15.85 0.80
C ILE A 240 8.56 14.34 0.63
N GLY A 241 7.44 13.84 0.12
CA GLY A 241 7.24 12.42 -0.17
C GLY A 241 6.30 12.23 -1.34
N TYR A 242 5.98 10.98 -1.66
CA TYR A 242 5.00 10.63 -2.70
C TYR A 242 4.17 9.43 -2.25
N VAL A 243 2.87 9.48 -2.55
CA VAL A 243 1.89 8.47 -2.17
C VAL A 243 0.84 8.29 -3.27
N SER A 244 0.03 7.24 -3.18
CA SER A 244 -1.18 7.09 -3.98
C SER A 244 -2.18 8.19 -3.66
N LEU A 245 -2.89 8.66 -4.68
CA LEU A 245 -3.87 9.75 -4.54
C LEU A 245 -5.04 9.35 -3.61
N ASP A 246 -5.42 8.08 -3.59
CA ASP A 246 -6.52 7.54 -2.80
C ASP A 246 -6.33 7.58 -1.27
N VAL A 247 -5.08 7.80 -0.82
CA VAL A 247 -4.74 7.90 0.62
C VAL A 247 -4.52 9.33 1.10
N LEU A 248 -4.71 10.34 0.25
CA LEU A 248 -4.57 11.73 0.67
C LEU A 248 -5.60 12.09 1.73
N ASP A 249 -5.13 12.78 2.78
CA ASP A 249 -5.95 13.36 3.82
C ASP A 249 -5.44 14.76 4.22
N GLU A 250 -6.11 15.40 5.17
CA GLU A 250 -5.81 16.76 5.63
C GLU A 250 -4.48 16.85 6.43
N THR A 251 -3.83 15.74 6.74
CA THR A 251 -2.57 15.72 7.52
C THR A 251 -1.35 16.07 6.69
N VAL A 252 -1.45 16.02 5.37
CA VAL A 252 -0.39 16.38 4.43
C VAL A 252 -0.92 17.34 3.36
N LYS A 253 -0.02 18.09 2.73
CA LYS A 253 -0.34 19.00 1.64
C LYS A 253 0.12 18.39 0.32
N ALA A 254 -0.81 18.20 -0.61
CA ALA A 254 -0.47 17.81 -1.98
C ALA A 254 0.05 19.02 -2.77
N LEU A 255 1.09 18.81 -3.57
CA LEU A 255 1.67 19.81 -4.46
C LEU A 255 1.18 19.61 -5.90
N SER A 256 0.91 20.71 -6.61
CA SER A 256 0.74 20.66 -8.06
C SER A 256 2.07 20.33 -8.75
N LEU A 257 2.00 19.69 -9.92
CA LEU A 257 3.16 19.40 -10.76
C LEU A 257 2.95 20.04 -12.13
N ASP A 258 3.89 20.90 -12.54
CA ASP A 258 3.76 21.72 -13.77
C ASP A 258 2.40 22.46 -13.84
N ASP A 259 1.99 23.07 -12.73
CA ASP A 259 0.69 23.75 -12.54
C ASP A 259 -0.56 22.85 -12.68
N VAL A 260 -0.38 21.52 -12.63
CA VAL A 260 -1.47 20.53 -12.67
C VAL A 260 -1.63 19.88 -11.28
N GLU A 261 -2.81 20.02 -10.69
CA GLU A 261 -3.13 19.37 -9.42
C GLU A 261 -3.31 17.84 -9.58
N PRO A 262 -2.88 17.04 -8.59
CA PRO A 262 -3.17 15.62 -8.55
C PRO A 262 -4.65 15.40 -8.23
N SER A 263 -5.45 15.11 -9.25
CA SER A 263 -6.89 14.85 -9.11
C SER A 263 -7.36 13.81 -10.12
N GLU A 264 -8.47 13.14 -9.79
CA GLU A 264 -9.13 12.21 -10.72
C GLU A 264 -9.39 12.84 -12.08
N GLU A 265 -9.85 14.11 -12.11
CA GLU A 265 -10.14 14.84 -13.34
C GLU A 265 -8.89 15.03 -14.21
N THR A 266 -7.79 15.49 -13.60
CA THR A 266 -6.56 15.78 -14.34
C THR A 266 -5.86 14.50 -14.83
N ILE A 267 -5.99 13.41 -14.09
CA ILE A 267 -5.49 12.09 -14.49
C ILE A 267 -6.32 11.53 -15.65
N LYS A 268 -7.65 11.54 -15.55
CA LYS A 268 -8.55 11.13 -16.65
C LYS A 268 -8.33 11.93 -17.92
N ALA A 269 -8.04 13.21 -17.77
CA ALA A 269 -7.73 14.08 -18.89
C ALA A 269 -6.31 13.87 -19.48
N GLY A 270 -5.51 12.97 -18.91
CA GLY A 270 -4.10 12.72 -19.31
C GLY A 270 -3.20 13.93 -19.10
N LYS A 271 -3.56 14.84 -18.19
CA LYS A 271 -2.79 16.06 -17.91
C LYS A 271 -1.78 15.88 -16.78
N TYR A 272 -2.13 15.07 -15.77
CA TYR A 272 -1.25 14.82 -14.64
C TYR A 272 -0.19 13.76 -15.00
N LEU A 273 1.08 14.14 -14.88
CA LEU A 273 2.20 13.31 -15.32
C LEU A 273 2.34 12.00 -14.53
N LEU A 274 2.16 12.05 -13.21
CA LEU A 274 2.44 10.93 -12.33
C LEU A 274 1.21 10.03 -12.17
N SER A 275 0.74 9.43 -13.29
CA SER A 275 -0.32 8.43 -13.29
C SER A 275 0.24 7.03 -13.62
N ARG A 276 -0.37 6.00 -13.04
CA ARG A 276 0.11 4.62 -13.13
C ARG A 276 -1.02 3.60 -13.08
N PRO A 277 -0.84 2.38 -13.59
CA PRO A 277 -1.81 1.32 -13.41
C PRO A 277 -1.75 0.72 -12.00
N PHE A 278 -2.91 0.27 -11.52
CA PHE A 278 -3.02 -0.75 -10.49
C PHE A 278 -3.29 -2.09 -11.17
N VAL A 279 -2.44 -3.05 -10.88
CA VAL A 279 -2.41 -4.37 -11.52
C VAL A 279 -2.70 -5.44 -10.48
N MET A 280 -3.65 -6.30 -10.76
CA MET A 280 -3.85 -7.59 -10.09
C MET A 280 -3.28 -8.67 -11.00
N ALA A 281 -2.01 -9.02 -10.81
CA ALA A 281 -1.33 -10.00 -11.64
C ALA A 281 -1.78 -11.42 -11.31
N THR A 282 -1.89 -12.27 -12.35
CA THR A 282 -2.15 -13.71 -12.23
C THR A 282 -1.00 -14.51 -12.84
N LYS A 283 -0.83 -15.77 -12.43
CA LYS A 283 0.13 -16.67 -13.06
C LYS A 283 -0.57 -17.41 -14.20
N GLY A 284 -0.33 -16.97 -15.45
CA GLY A 284 -1.12 -17.35 -16.62
C GLY A 284 -2.39 -16.50 -16.76
N GLU A 285 -3.20 -16.80 -17.77
CA GLU A 285 -4.41 -16.05 -18.10
C GLU A 285 -5.50 -16.20 -17.01
N ILE A 286 -6.42 -15.21 -16.91
CA ILE A 286 -7.52 -15.25 -15.95
C ILE A 286 -8.36 -16.54 -16.14
N SER A 287 -8.59 -16.99 -17.38
CA SER A 287 -9.35 -18.20 -17.69
C SER A 287 -8.70 -19.49 -17.18
N GLU A 288 -7.44 -19.47 -16.79
CA GLU A 288 -6.70 -20.60 -16.25
C GLU A 288 -6.71 -20.63 -14.71
N GLN A 289 -7.26 -19.59 -14.06
CA GLN A 289 -7.34 -19.47 -12.62
C GLN A 289 -8.52 -20.25 -12.03
N SER A 290 -8.61 -20.30 -10.69
CA SER A 290 -9.78 -20.87 -10.00
C SER A 290 -11.06 -20.10 -10.36
N GLU A 291 -12.24 -20.77 -10.26
CA GLU A 291 -13.51 -20.11 -10.51
C GLU A 291 -13.72 -18.85 -9.66
N ALA A 292 -13.26 -18.88 -8.41
CA ALA A 292 -13.37 -17.73 -7.51
C ALA A 292 -12.53 -16.54 -8.00
N VAL A 293 -11.31 -16.78 -8.50
CA VAL A 293 -10.45 -15.73 -9.08
C VAL A 293 -11.07 -15.20 -10.38
N GLN A 294 -11.56 -16.08 -11.27
CA GLN A 294 -12.23 -15.66 -12.52
C GLN A 294 -13.44 -14.77 -12.24
N GLU A 295 -14.26 -15.16 -11.27
CA GLU A 295 -15.45 -14.41 -10.86
C GLU A 295 -15.07 -13.06 -10.22
N MET A 296 -13.98 -12.98 -9.44
CA MET A 296 -13.50 -11.70 -8.90
C MET A 296 -13.10 -10.72 -10.01
N PHE A 297 -12.44 -11.18 -11.06
CA PHE A 297 -12.13 -10.32 -12.22
C PHE A 297 -13.40 -9.95 -13.00
N SER A 298 -14.35 -10.87 -13.13
CA SER A 298 -15.66 -10.58 -13.73
C SER A 298 -16.40 -9.50 -12.94
N TYR A 299 -16.43 -9.62 -11.61
CA TYR A 299 -16.99 -8.62 -10.71
C TYR A 299 -16.34 -7.25 -10.89
N LEU A 300 -15.00 -7.17 -10.90
CA LEU A 300 -14.28 -5.92 -11.07
C LEU A 300 -14.57 -5.21 -12.41
N GLN A 301 -14.91 -5.98 -13.45
CA GLN A 301 -15.28 -5.45 -14.77
C GLN A 301 -16.76 -5.05 -14.86
N SER A 302 -17.60 -5.50 -13.93
CA SER A 302 -19.02 -5.13 -13.87
C SER A 302 -19.21 -3.66 -13.49
N GLU A 303 -20.43 -3.13 -13.72
CA GLU A 303 -20.75 -1.75 -13.29
C GLU A 303 -20.61 -1.59 -11.78
N GLU A 304 -21.02 -2.62 -10.99
CA GLU A 304 -20.90 -2.63 -9.53
C GLU A 304 -19.40 -2.55 -9.10
N GLY A 305 -18.56 -3.36 -9.73
CA GLY A 305 -17.10 -3.32 -9.47
C GLY A 305 -16.47 -1.99 -9.88
N LYS A 306 -16.89 -1.40 -10.98
CA LYS A 306 -16.45 -0.06 -11.41
C LYS A 306 -16.88 1.03 -10.42
N GLU A 307 -18.08 0.93 -9.86
CA GLU A 307 -18.54 1.85 -8.82
C GLU A 307 -17.74 1.69 -7.54
N LEU A 308 -17.39 0.46 -7.15
CA LEU A 308 -16.50 0.18 -6.03
C LEU A 308 -15.13 0.84 -6.25
N ILE A 309 -14.52 0.67 -7.42
CA ILE A 309 -13.22 1.28 -7.76
C ILE A 309 -13.29 2.81 -7.63
N LYS A 310 -14.34 3.44 -8.13
CA LYS A 310 -14.55 4.89 -7.99
C LYS A 310 -14.74 5.30 -6.53
N SER A 311 -15.48 4.51 -5.74
CA SER A 311 -15.76 4.82 -4.34
C SER A 311 -14.52 4.88 -3.46
N VAL A 312 -13.47 4.16 -3.84
CA VAL A 312 -12.17 4.18 -3.15
C VAL A 312 -11.21 5.26 -3.69
N GLY A 313 -11.65 6.10 -4.65
CA GLY A 313 -10.88 7.24 -5.17
C GLY A 313 -9.98 6.89 -6.37
N LEU A 314 -10.26 5.78 -7.04
CA LEU A 314 -9.50 5.29 -8.19
C LEU A 314 -10.26 5.49 -9.51
N ILE A 315 -9.55 5.42 -10.62
CA ILE A 315 -10.08 5.60 -11.96
C ILE A 315 -10.26 4.22 -12.61
N THR A 316 -11.47 3.98 -13.13
CA THR A 316 -11.77 2.75 -13.86
C THR A 316 -11.06 2.69 -15.20
N VAL A 317 -10.72 1.48 -15.62
CA VAL A 317 -10.32 1.16 -17.00
C VAL A 317 -11.56 0.79 -17.81
N ASP A 318 -11.62 1.26 -19.06
CA ASP A 318 -12.74 0.97 -19.99
C ASP A 318 -12.58 -0.42 -20.61
#